data_1972045c0e0f578c9e53eed42b5eda6e
#
_entry.id   1972045c0e0f578c9e53eed42b5eda6e
#
_cell.length_a   1.000
_cell.length_b   1.000
_cell.length_c   1.000
_cell.angle_alpha   90.00
_cell.angle_beta   90.00
_cell.angle_gamma   90.00
#
_symmetry.space_group_name_H-M   'P 1'
#
loop_
_entity.id
_entity.type
_entity.pdbx_description
1 polymer ?
#
loop_
_entity_poly.entity_id
_entity_poly.type
_entity_poly.pdbx_seq_one_letter_code
_entity_poly.pdbx_strand_id
1 'polypeptide(L)'
;MPYWITILLLVGLDQWSKLWTVAQFAPPADGSICTADPAVTLIPSLVELTRLHNYGAAWGSLAGMRLILIAVSLAVLAAVALLWKKHRVRHPLGLWAMSLLFAGGLGNLIDRVRLGYVVDMFHLIFWQSYPVFNVADICVVLGAILGAIYYLCLYDKYDAPKKGERT
;
A
#
# COMPACT_ATOMS: atom_id res chain seq x y z
N MET A 1 12.46 13.74 -10.79
CA MET A 1 11.03 14.09 -10.64
C MET A 1 10.77 14.45 -9.19
N PRO A 2 9.95 15.43 -8.87
CA PRO A 2 9.55 15.68 -7.51
C PRO A 2 8.74 14.49 -6.99
N TYR A 3 9.14 13.91 -5.86
CA TYR A 3 8.58 12.68 -5.28
C TYR A 3 7.08 12.77 -4.96
N TRP A 4 6.54 13.96 -4.75
CA TRP A 4 5.10 14.17 -4.59
C TRP A 4 4.29 13.85 -5.86
N ILE A 5 4.87 14.05 -7.06
CA ILE A 5 4.23 13.62 -8.32
C ILE A 5 4.12 12.09 -8.34
N THR A 6 5.16 11.39 -7.91
CA THR A 6 5.12 9.93 -7.79
C THR A 6 4.01 9.46 -6.85
N ILE A 7 3.86 10.12 -5.69
CA ILE A 7 2.77 9.81 -4.75
C ILE A 7 1.41 9.99 -5.43
N LEU A 8 1.19 11.12 -6.10
CA LEU A 8 -0.07 11.40 -6.80
C LEU A 8 -0.36 10.37 -7.91
N LEU A 9 0.64 10.01 -8.70
CA LEU A 9 0.49 9.02 -9.77
C LEU A 9 0.18 7.63 -9.21
N LEU A 10 0.85 7.20 -8.14
CA LEU A 10 0.63 5.89 -7.52
C LEU A 10 -0.74 5.80 -6.84
N VAL A 11 -1.15 6.85 -6.11
CA VAL A 11 -2.51 6.93 -5.54
C VAL A 11 -3.55 6.94 -6.64
N GLY A 12 -3.32 7.69 -7.72
CA GLY A 12 -4.20 7.72 -8.89
C GLY A 12 -4.34 6.34 -9.54
N LEU A 13 -3.22 5.63 -9.73
CA LEU A 13 -3.22 4.27 -10.28
C LEU A 13 -3.94 3.29 -9.37
N ASP A 14 -3.70 3.35 -8.05
CA ASP A 14 -4.40 2.52 -7.06
C ASP A 14 -5.91 2.75 -7.12
N GLN A 15 -6.35 3.99 -7.01
CA GLN A 15 -7.78 4.32 -7.03
C GLN A 15 -8.43 4.00 -8.38
N TRP A 16 -7.73 4.23 -9.49
CA TRP A 16 -8.21 3.86 -10.82
C TRP A 16 -8.39 2.34 -10.95
N SER A 17 -7.39 1.55 -10.55
CA SER A 17 -7.48 0.08 -10.60
C SER A 17 -8.62 -0.46 -9.73
N LYS A 18 -8.85 0.11 -8.55
CA LYS A 18 -9.95 -0.23 -7.65
C LYS A 18 -11.32 0.10 -8.26
N LEU A 19 -11.47 1.30 -8.84
CA LEU A 19 -12.70 1.69 -9.53
C LEU A 19 -12.97 0.80 -10.75
N TRP A 20 -11.93 0.48 -11.51
CA TRP A 20 -12.04 -0.45 -12.62
C TRP A 20 -12.53 -1.83 -12.15
N THR A 21 -11.92 -2.38 -11.09
CA THR A 21 -12.33 -3.66 -10.49
C THR A 21 -13.79 -3.64 -10.05
N VAL A 22 -14.22 -2.56 -9.40
CA VAL A 22 -15.62 -2.40 -8.97
C VAL A 22 -16.59 -2.37 -10.15
N ALA A 23 -16.17 -1.80 -11.29
CA ALA A 23 -16.99 -1.73 -12.51
C ALA A 23 -17.06 -3.07 -13.28
N GLN A 24 -16.02 -3.88 -13.21
CA GLN A 24 -15.94 -5.15 -13.99
C GLN A 24 -16.49 -6.36 -13.25
N PHE A 25 -16.38 -6.40 -11.92
CA PHE A 25 -16.72 -7.57 -11.12
C PHE A 25 -17.92 -7.29 -10.22
N ALA A 26 -18.82 -8.27 -10.11
CA ALA A 26 -19.93 -8.21 -9.17
C ALA A 26 -19.43 -8.03 -7.72
N PRO A 27 -20.18 -7.38 -6.82
CA PRO A 27 -19.80 -7.29 -5.44
C PRO A 27 -19.76 -8.68 -4.78
N PRO A 28 -18.74 -8.97 -3.93
CA PRO A 28 -18.70 -10.24 -3.21
C PRO A 28 -19.87 -10.31 -2.21
N ALA A 29 -20.49 -11.49 -2.13
CA ALA A 29 -21.43 -11.78 -1.08
C ALA A 29 -20.63 -12.11 0.20
N ASP A 30 -20.93 -11.46 1.32
CA ASP A 30 -20.46 -11.76 2.67
C ASP A 30 -18.93 -11.95 2.82
N GLY A 31 -18.13 -11.13 2.13
CA GLY A 31 -16.67 -11.17 2.22
C GLY A 31 -16.01 -12.31 1.43
N SER A 32 -16.76 -13.01 0.60
CA SER A 32 -16.21 -14.00 -0.34
C SER A 32 -15.39 -13.33 -1.45
N ILE A 33 -14.46 -14.07 -2.03
CA ILE A 33 -13.76 -13.67 -3.25
C ILE A 33 -14.71 -13.84 -4.41
N CYS A 34 -15.06 -12.76 -5.13
CA CYS A 34 -15.74 -12.84 -6.41
C CYS A 34 -14.70 -13.04 -7.51
N THR A 35 -14.69 -14.22 -8.10
CA THR A 35 -14.02 -14.45 -9.38
C THR A 35 -14.98 -14.08 -10.50
N ALA A 36 -14.48 -13.42 -11.54
CA ALA A 36 -15.26 -13.24 -12.76
C ALA A 36 -15.52 -14.63 -13.38
N ASP A 37 -16.70 -14.79 -13.97
CA ASP A 37 -16.97 -15.97 -14.78
C ASP A 37 -17.13 -15.51 -16.26
N PRO A 38 -16.17 -15.80 -17.16
CA PRO A 38 -14.92 -16.54 -16.91
C PRO A 38 -13.90 -15.72 -16.07
N ALA A 39 -13.06 -16.43 -15.28
CA ALA A 39 -12.01 -15.80 -14.48
C ALA A 39 -11.04 -15.00 -15.37
N VAL A 40 -10.76 -13.76 -14.99
CA VAL A 40 -9.84 -12.90 -15.73
C VAL A 40 -8.42 -13.18 -15.26
N THR A 41 -7.68 -13.96 -16.03
CA THR A 41 -6.28 -14.24 -15.76
C THR A 41 -5.43 -13.08 -16.26
N LEU A 42 -4.71 -12.43 -15.35
CA LEU A 42 -3.76 -11.35 -15.69
C LEU A 42 -2.44 -11.93 -16.18
N ILE A 43 -1.89 -12.90 -15.45
CA ILE A 43 -0.67 -13.63 -15.81
C ILE A 43 -0.97 -15.11 -15.66
N PRO A 44 -0.90 -15.91 -16.74
CA PRO A 44 -1.17 -17.34 -16.70
C PRO A 44 -0.43 -18.06 -15.57
N SER A 45 -1.13 -18.87 -14.80
CA SER A 45 -0.63 -19.66 -13.68
C SER A 45 -0.05 -18.86 -12.48
N LEU A 46 -0.03 -17.53 -12.55
CA LEU A 46 0.54 -16.69 -11.50
C LEU A 46 -0.50 -15.79 -10.82
N VAL A 47 -1.21 -14.96 -11.59
CA VAL A 47 -2.10 -13.92 -11.04
C VAL A 47 -3.42 -13.92 -11.79
N GLU A 48 -4.50 -13.98 -11.05
CA GLU A 48 -5.85 -13.71 -11.54
C GLU A 48 -6.43 -12.47 -10.89
N LEU A 49 -7.39 -11.85 -11.60
CA LEU A 49 -8.13 -10.71 -11.10
C LEU A 49 -9.44 -11.18 -10.48
N THR A 50 -9.71 -10.63 -9.32
CA THR A 50 -10.91 -10.89 -8.54
C THR A 50 -11.41 -9.60 -7.90
N ARG A 51 -12.50 -9.65 -7.14
CA ARG A 51 -12.92 -8.54 -6.29
C ARG A 51 -13.16 -9.05 -4.88
N LEU A 52 -12.43 -8.48 -3.92
CA LEU A 52 -12.61 -8.71 -2.49
C LEU A 52 -12.87 -7.39 -1.78
N HIS A 53 -13.81 -7.37 -0.83
CA HIS A 53 -13.99 -6.28 0.12
C HIS A 53 -13.27 -6.62 1.41
N ASN A 54 -12.12 -6.01 1.65
CA ASN A 54 -11.30 -6.24 2.84
C ASN A 54 -11.70 -5.28 3.98
N TYR A 55 -12.44 -5.80 4.96
CA TYR A 55 -12.88 -5.06 6.13
C TYR A 55 -11.84 -5.00 7.25
N GLY A 56 -10.68 -5.63 7.06
CA GLY A 56 -9.60 -5.73 8.04
C GLY A 56 -8.27 -5.15 7.54
N ALA A 57 -7.19 -5.68 8.13
CA ALA A 57 -5.83 -5.57 7.66
C ALA A 57 -5.41 -6.88 6.96
N ALA A 58 -4.10 -7.16 6.88
CA ALA A 58 -3.61 -8.40 6.29
C ALA A 58 -4.26 -9.63 6.94
N TRP A 59 -4.64 -10.62 6.13
CA TRP A 59 -5.37 -11.83 6.54
C TRP A 59 -6.68 -11.55 7.29
N GLY A 60 -7.34 -10.40 7.01
CA GLY A 60 -8.61 -10.06 7.66
C GLY A 60 -8.50 -9.69 9.14
N SER A 61 -7.28 -9.49 9.65
CA SER A 61 -7.09 -9.08 11.05
C SER A 61 -7.76 -7.73 11.32
N LEU A 62 -8.31 -7.54 12.53
CA LEU A 62 -9.07 -6.34 12.95
C LEU A 62 -10.32 -6.09 12.08
N ALA A 63 -10.91 -7.12 11.47
CA ALA A 63 -12.13 -6.99 10.69
C ALA A 63 -13.24 -6.35 11.52
N GLY A 64 -13.96 -5.39 10.91
CA GLY A 64 -15.01 -4.62 11.59
C GLY A 64 -14.51 -3.44 12.44
N MET A 65 -13.21 -3.33 12.70
CA MET A 65 -12.64 -2.23 13.50
C MET A 65 -12.20 -1.04 12.62
N ARG A 66 -13.09 -0.57 11.75
CA ARG A 66 -12.81 0.50 10.76
C ARG A 66 -12.10 1.72 11.34
N LEU A 67 -12.57 2.24 12.48
CA LEU A 67 -11.98 3.45 13.08
C LEU A 67 -10.56 3.21 13.57
N ILE A 68 -10.28 2.04 14.11
CA ILE A 68 -8.92 1.64 14.52
C ILE A 68 -8.01 1.55 13.29
N LEU A 69 -8.46 0.93 12.21
CA LEU A 69 -7.71 0.83 10.97
C LEU A 69 -7.42 2.20 10.35
N ILE A 70 -8.38 3.12 10.38
CA ILE A 70 -8.17 4.52 9.97
C ILE A 70 -7.13 5.21 10.87
N ALA A 71 -7.27 5.10 12.19
CA ALA A 71 -6.34 5.72 13.14
C ALA A 71 -4.92 5.19 12.97
N VAL A 72 -4.74 3.87 12.81
CA VAL A 72 -3.45 3.24 12.54
C VAL A 72 -2.87 3.74 11.21
N SER A 73 -3.68 3.79 10.14
CA SER A 73 -3.22 4.31 8.84
C SER A 73 -2.75 5.76 8.93
N LEU A 74 -3.51 6.61 9.62
CA LEU A 74 -3.12 8.03 9.87
C LEU A 74 -1.84 8.12 10.71
N ALA A 75 -1.69 7.31 11.75
CA ALA A 75 -0.48 7.29 12.57
C ALA A 75 0.75 6.89 11.76
N VAL A 76 0.64 5.87 10.89
CA VAL A 76 1.72 5.45 9.99
C VAL A 76 2.07 6.55 9.00
N LEU A 77 1.08 7.18 8.35
CA LEU A 77 1.32 8.29 7.42
C LEU A 77 1.97 9.48 8.11
N ALA A 78 1.53 9.83 9.32
CA ALA A 78 2.15 10.88 10.12
C ALA A 78 3.60 10.51 10.49
N ALA A 79 3.86 9.28 10.90
CA ALA A 79 5.20 8.80 11.20
C ALA A 79 6.13 8.91 9.99
N VAL A 80 5.69 8.45 8.81
CA VAL A 80 6.46 8.58 7.56
C VAL A 80 6.76 10.05 7.24
N ALA A 81 5.75 10.93 7.34
CA ALA A 81 5.92 12.37 7.08
C ALA A 81 6.89 13.03 8.08
N LEU A 82 6.80 12.68 9.37
CA LEU A 82 7.70 13.18 10.41
C LEU A 82 9.13 12.69 10.21
N LEU A 83 9.33 11.41 9.89
CA LEU A 83 10.63 10.84 9.57
C LEU A 83 11.24 11.53 8.35
N TRP A 84 10.45 11.74 7.30
CA TRP A 84 10.89 12.46 6.11
C TRP A 84 11.39 13.86 6.46
N LYS A 85 10.62 14.59 7.24
CA LYS A 85 10.98 15.95 7.68
C LYS A 85 12.19 15.97 8.63
N LYS A 86 12.20 15.10 9.65
CA LYS A 86 13.21 15.08 10.73
C LYS A 86 14.58 14.63 10.25
N HIS A 87 14.63 13.55 9.48
CA HIS A 87 15.90 12.94 9.05
C HIS A 87 16.46 13.57 7.77
N ARG A 88 15.79 14.58 7.21
CA ARG A 88 16.25 15.29 6.00
C ARG A 88 16.73 14.33 4.92
N VAL A 89 15.98 13.23 4.70
CA VAL A 89 16.33 12.20 3.74
C VAL A 89 16.60 12.84 2.38
N ARG A 90 17.80 12.66 1.86
CA ARG A 90 18.27 13.22 0.59
C ARG A 90 18.58 12.12 -0.42
N HIS A 91 18.99 10.95 0.07
CA HIS A 91 19.33 9.84 -0.79
C HIS A 91 18.09 9.35 -1.57
N PRO A 92 18.20 9.17 -2.91
CA PRO A 92 17.05 8.80 -3.77
C PRO A 92 16.30 7.56 -3.30
N LEU A 93 17.01 6.54 -2.82
CA LEU A 93 16.38 5.29 -2.34
C LEU A 93 15.47 5.53 -1.14
N GLY A 94 15.90 6.37 -0.18
CA GLY A 94 15.08 6.74 0.97
C GLY A 94 13.85 7.56 0.56
N LEU A 95 14.01 8.47 -0.41
CA LEU A 95 12.90 9.27 -0.94
C LEU A 95 11.88 8.40 -1.69
N TRP A 96 12.33 7.43 -2.48
CA TRP A 96 11.46 6.45 -3.13
C TRP A 96 10.72 5.59 -2.11
N ALA A 97 11.43 5.07 -1.09
CA ALA A 97 10.83 4.27 -0.03
C ALA A 97 9.68 5.02 0.68
N MET A 98 9.95 6.26 1.08
CA MET A 98 8.95 7.10 1.76
C MET A 98 7.76 7.45 0.85
N SER A 99 8.02 7.71 -0.45
CA SER A 99 6.97 8.00 -1.42
C SER A 99 6.03 6.80 -1.62
N LEU A 100 6.61 5.59 -1.72
CA LEU A 100 5.85 4.35 -1.86
C LEU A 100 5.02 4.05 -0.60
N LEU A 101 5.63 4.14 0.59
CA LEU A 101 4.93 3.95 1.86
C LEU A 101 3.77 4.94 2.03
N PHE A 102 4.02 6.19 1.69
CA PHE A 102 2.99 7.23 1.80
C PHE A 102 1.86 7.00 0.79
N ALA A 103 2.18 6.69 -0.47
CA ALA A 103 1.19 6.44 -1.51
C ALA A 103 0.31 5.23 -1.18
N GLY A 104 0.92 4.10 -0.78
CA GLY A 104 0.20 2.89 -0.42
C GLY A 104 -0.68 3.08 0.83
N GLY A 105 -0.14 3.70 1.88
CA GLY A 105 -0.92 4.02 3.08
C GLY A 105 -2.10 4.93 2.79
N LEU A 106 -1.91 5.95 1.94
CA LEU A 106 -2.96 6.89 1.54
C LEU A 106 -4.02 6.22 0.67
N GLY A 107 -3.64 5.38 -0.30
CA GLY A 107 -4.57 4.65 -1.17
C GLY A 107 -5.57 3.81 -0.35
N ASN A 108 -5.06 3.00 0.57
CA ASN A 108 -5.90 2.16 1.43
C ASN A 108 -6.68 2.98 2.50
N LEU A 109 -6.17 4.13 2.92
CA LEU A 109 -6.89 5.03 3.82
C LEU A 109 -8.10 5.66 3.12
N ILE A 110 -7.95 6.10 1.86
CA ILE A 110 -9.05 6.66 1.06
C ILE A 110 -10.22 5.69 1.00
N ASP A 111 -9.96 4.42 0.71
CA ASP A 111 -11.00 3.40 0.65
C ASP A 111 -11.70 3.22 2.01
N ARG A 112 -10.95 3.10 3.10
CA ARG A 112 -11.52 2.93 4.44
C ARG A 112 -12.40 4.11 4.85
N VAL A 113 -12.02 5.34 4.47
CA VAL A 113 -12.79 6.55 4.77
C VAL A 113 -14.05 6.63 3.91
N ARG A 114 -13.96 6.29 2.61
CA ARG A 114 -15.08 6.40 1.66
C ARG A 114 -16.05 5.22 1.74
N LEU A 115 -15.49 3.99 1.72
CA LEU A 115 -16.26 2.76 1.52
C LEU A 115 -16.47 1.99 2.82
N GLY A 116 -15.58 2.13 3.80
CA GLY A 116 -15.56 1.33 5.02
C GLY A 116 -14.76 0.03 4.91
N TYR A 117 -14.28 -0.31 3.73
CA TYR A 117 -13.44 -1.45 3.40
C TYR A 117 -12.40 -1.04 2.37
N VAL A 118 -11.44 -1.91 2.09
CA VAL A 118 -10.47 -1.77 0.99
C VAL A 118 -10.88 -2.70 -0.15
N VAL A 119 -10.76 -2.22 -1.40
CA VAL A 119 -10.96 -3.05 -2.59
C VAL A 119 -9.65 -3.74 -2.93
N ASP A 120 -9.62 -5.07 -2.88
CA ASP A 120 -8.49 -5.91 -3.27
C ASP A 120 -8.83 -6.67 -4.55
N MET A 121 -7.81 -6.95 -5.40
CA MET A 121 -8.05 -7.50 -6.73
C MET A 121 -7.07 -8.56 -7.22
N PHE A 122 -5.82 -8.56 -6.75
CA PHE A 122 -4.80 -9.49 -7.21
C PHE A 122 -4.78 -10.74 -6.36
N HIS A 123 -5.07 -11.91 -6.95
CA HIS A 123 -5.02 -13.20 -6.31
C HIS A 123 -3.90 -14.06 -6.91
N LEU A 124 -3.04 -14.62 -6.06
CA LEU A 124 -1.94 -15.49 -6.49
C LEU A 124 -2.44 -16.93 -6.66
N ILE A 125 -2.50 -17.41 -7.90
CA ILE A 125 -3.02 -18.76 -8.21
C ILE A 125 -2.14 -19.86 -7.58
N PHE A 126 -0.82 -19.66 -7.58
CA PHE A 126 0.15 -20.63 -7.07
C PHE A 126 0.27 -20.62 -5.54
N TRP A 127 -0.23 -19.58 -4.88
CA TRP A 127 -0.17 -19.42 -3.41
C TRP A 127 -1.52 -18.98 -2.86
N GLN A 128 -2.48 -19.90 -2.85
CA GLN A 128 -3.86 -19.63 -2.48
C GLN A 128 -4.07 -19.14 -1.04
N SER A 129 -3.13 -19.45 -0.11
CA SER A 129 -3.19 -18.92 1.27
C SER A 129 -2.68 -17.50 1.40
N TYR A 130 -2.07 -16.93 0.35
CA TYR A 130 -1.70 -15.51 0.34
C TYR A 130 -2.95 -14.65 0.16
N PRO A 131 -3.11 -13.58 0.96
CA PRO A 131 -4.30 -12.75 0.84
C PRO A 131 -4.37 -12.07 -0.52
N VAL A 132 -5.59 -11.79 -0.99
CA VAL A 132 -5.82 -10.92 -2.14
C VAL A 132 -5.34 -9.52 -1.77
N PHE A 133 -4.70 -8.83 -2.70
CA PHE A 133 -4.06 -7.53 -2.48
C PHE A 133 -4.32 -6.55 -3.62
N ASN A 134 -3.87 -5.31 -3.47
CA ASN A 134 -4.06 -4.22 -4.41
C ASN A 134 -2.75 -3.47 -4.73
N VAL A 135 -2.84 -2.40 -5.55
CA VAL A 135 -1.67 -1.57 -5.92
C VAL A 135 -1.07 -0.87 -4.71
N ALA A 136 -1.90 -0.38 -3.78
CA ALA A 136 -1.41 0.27 -2.56
C ALA A 136 -0.59 -0.70 -1.69
N ASP A 137 -0.99 -1.97 -1.59
CA ASP A 137 -0.24 -2.99 -0.84
C ASP A 137 1.13 -3.27 -1.48
N ILE A 138 1.20 -3.33 -2.82
CA ILE A 138 2.48 -3.43 -3.54
C ILE A 138 3.38 -2.24 -3.18
N CYS A 139 2.83 -1.03 -3.16
CA CYS A 139 3.58 0.16 -2.77
C CYS A 139 4.10 0.06 -1.33
N VAL A 140 3.27 -0.40 -0.38
CA VAL A 140 3.69 -0.57 1.03
C VAL A 140 4.82 -1.58 1.15
N VAL A 141 4.69 -2.75 0.50
CA VAL A 141 5.71 -3.81 0.57
C VAL A 141 7.02 -3.34 -0.05
N LEU A 142 6.99 -2.79 -1.26
CA LEU A 142 8.19 -2.28 -1.93
C LEU A 142 8.81 -1.12 -1.15
N GLY A 143 7.99 -0.21 -0.63
CA GLY A 143 8.44 0.90 0.19
C GLY A 143 9.12 0.43 1.48
N ALA A 144 8.59 -0.59 2.13
CA ALA A 144 9.21 -1.19 3.32
C ALA A 144 10.55 -1.85 3.01
N ILE A 145 10.63 -2.62 1.92
CA ILE A 145 11.88 -3.25 1.48
C ILE A 145 12.94 -2.19 1.16
N LEU A 146 12.63 -1.20 0.33
CA LEU A 146 13.55 -0.12 -0.02
C LEU A 146 13.96 0.71 1.21
N GLY A 147 13.02 0.95 2.13
CA GLY A 147 13.27 1.65 3.38
C GLY A 147 14.23 0.89 4.30
N ALA A 148 14.07 -0.42 4.41
CA ALA A 148 14.98 -1.28 5.15
C ALA A 148 16.38 -1.28 4.54
N ILE A 149 16.50 -1.45 3.22
CA ILE A 149 17.81 -1.38 2.52
C ILE A 149 18.46 -0.02 2.73
N TYR A 150 17.69 1.06 2.56
CA TYR A 150 18.20 2.42 2.76
C TYR A 150 18.71 2.62 4.19
N TYR A 151 17.90 2.26 5.19
CA TYR A 151 18.25 2.46 6.59
C TYR A 151 19.49 1.66 7.01
N LEU A 152 19.56 0.38 6.63
CA LEU A 152 20.64 -0.53 7.01
C LEU A 152 21.96 -0.27 6.27
N CYS A 153 21.90 0.19 5.02
CA CYS A 153 23.09 0.25 4.16
C CYS A 153 23.54 1.67 3.81
N LEU A 154 22.64 2.66 3.85
CA LEU A 154 22.92 3.95 3.24
C LEU A 154 22.72 5.15 4.17
N TYR A 155 21.85 5.04 5.18
CA TYR A 155 21.48 6.15 6.06
C TYR A 155 22.70 6.78 6.74
N ASP A 156 23.54 5.95 7.38
CA ASP A 156 24.71 6.45 8.11
C ASP A 156 25.73 7.14 7.22
N LYS A 157 25.81 6.71 5.96
CA LYS A 157 26.75 7.24 4.98
C LYS A 157 26.32 8.57 4.36
N TYR A 158 25.00 8.75 4.15
CA TYR A 158 24.49 9.86 3.34
C TYR A 158 23.67 10.89 4.12
N ASP A 159 22.90 10.45 5.11
CA ASP A 159 21.87 11.28 5.74
C ASP A 159 21.96 11.37 7.27
N ALA A 160 22.85 10.60 7.92
CA ALA A 160 23.06 10.71 9.37
C ALA A 160 23.67 12.07 9.75
N PRO A 161 23.24 12.68 10.88
CA PRO A 161 23.84 13.91 11.38
C PRO A 161 25.33 13.71 11.66
N LYS A 162 26.19 14.61 11.19
CA LYS A 162 27.62 14.57 11.52
C LYS A 162 27.81 14.75 13.03
N LYS A 163 28.78 14.01 13.61
CA LYS A 163 29.19 14.19 15.01
C LYS A 163 29.53 15.67 15.24
N GLY A 164 28.71 16.40 16.02
CA GLY A 164 28.85 17.82 16.29
C GLY A 164 27.62 18.69 15.96
N GLU A 165 26.67 18.20 15.18
CA GLU A 165 25.42 18.93 14.82
C GLU A 165 24.23 18.53 15.72
N ARG A 166 24.44 17.85 16.83
CA ARG A 166 23.39 17.55 17.83
C ARG A 166 23.21 18.75 18.74
N THR A 167 22.29 19.63 18.40
CA THR A 167 21.67 20.61 19.32
C THR A 167 20.19 20.30 19.44
#